data_0347a0cb11fbfa54609c04d7bcf24f3c
#
_entry.id   0347a0cb11fbfa54609c04d7bcf24f3c
#
_cell.length_a   1.000
_cell.length_b   1.000
_cell.length_c   1.000
_cell.angle_alpha   90.00
_cell.angle_beta   90.00
_cell.angle_gamma   90.00
#
_symmetry.space_group_name_H-M   'P 1'
#
loop_
_entity.id
_entity.type
_entity.pdbx_description
1 polymer ?
#
loop_
_entity_poly.entity_id
_entity_poly.type
_entity_poly.pdbx_seq_one_letter_code
_entity_poly.pdbx_strand_id
1 'polypeptide(L)'
;MTMYEFRLLTDQEQLDIVHSKGVYIGKRKVKELTSILYQVDGFYIELFYRRYRYHISHIRCSSSIAAAEPYLDQIDLAELVGQN
;
A
#
# COMPACT_ATOMS: atom_id res chain seq x y z
N MET A 1 13.33 -1.06 -7.60
CA MET A 1 12.32 -1.91 -8.27
C MET A 1 11.26 -1.05 -8.91
N THR A 2 10.80 -1.43 -10.09
CA THR A 2 9.70 -0.74 -10.75
C THR A 2 8.39 -1.44 -10.47
N MET A 3 7.29 -0.73 -10.71
CA MET A 3 5.97 -1.32 -10.56
C MET A 3 5.80 -2.53 -11.50
N TYR A 4 6.40 -2.46 -12.68
CA TYR A 4 6.30 -3.58 -13.64
C TYR A 4 7.01 -4.81 -13.13
N GLU A 5 8.18 -4.63 -12.53
CA GLU A 5 8.88 -5.74 -11.90
C GLU A 5 8.06 -6.34 -10.77
N PHE A 6 7.44 -5.48 -9.96
CA PHE A 6 6.60 -5.93 -8.86
C PHE A 6 5.43 -6.78 -9.35
N ARG A 7 4.81 -6.35 -10.45
CA ARG A 7 3.65 -7.07 -11.00
C ARG A 7 3.98 -8.49 -11.47
N LEU A 8 5.24 -8.74 -11.80
CA LEU A 8 5.66 -10.04 -12.27
C LEU A 8 5.89 -11.04 -11.15
N LEU A 9 5.89 -10.59 -9.92
CA LEU A 9 6.13 -11.43 -8.76
C LEU A 9 4.88 -12.21 -8.37
N THR A 10 5.09 -13.34 -7.70
CA THR A 10 3.97 -14.05 -7.10
C THR A 10 3.42 -13.25 -5.93
N ASP A 11 2.22 -13.60 -5.48
CA ASP A 11 1.63 -12.93 -4.33
C ASP A 11 2.54 -12.97 -3.12
N GLN A 12 3.15 -14.13 -2.86
CA GLN A 12 4.04 -14.26 -1.71
C GLN A 12 5.25 -13.37 -1.85
N GLU A 13 5.83 -13.32 -3.05
CA GLU A 13 6.98 -12.46 -3.29
C GLU A 13 6.61 -10.98 -3.14
N GLN A 14 5.41 -10.61 -3.59
CA GLN A 14 4.93 -9.24 -3.43
C GLN A 14 4.80 -8.89 -1.95
N LEU A 15 4.25 -9.79 -1.15
CA LEU A 15 4.14 -9.56 0.29
C LEU A 15 5.52 -9.42 0.93
N ASP A 16 6.47 -10.23 0.50
CA ASP A 16 7.83 -10.13 1.02
C ASP A 16 8.45 -8.76 0.73
N ILE A 17 8.21 -8.24 -0.48
CA ILE A 17 8.71 -6.91 -0.84
C ILE A 17 8.06 -5.85 0.05
N VAL A 18 6.75 -5.92 0.23
CA VAL A 18 6.04 -4.94 1.06
C VAL A 18 6.58 -4.97 2.49
N HIS A 19 6.80 -6.16 3.04
CA HIS A 19 7.27 -6.27 4.41
C HIS A 19 8.71 -5.82 4.58
N SER A 20 9.55 -5.99 3.57
CA SER A 20 10.96 -5.63 3.67
C SER A 20 11.25 -4.19 3.23
N LYS A 21 10.48 -3.65 2.28
CA LYS A 21 10.77 -2.34 1.70
C LYS A 21 9.61 -1.36 1.78
N GLY A 22 8.43 -1.82 2.14
CA GLY A 22 7.26 -0.98 2.15
C GLY A 22 7.28 0.03 3.28
N VAL A 23 6.87 1.26 2.98
CA VAL A 23 6.68 2.31 3.97
C VAL A 23 5.18 2.47 4.17
N TYR A 24 4.73 2.23 5.39
CA TYR A 24 3.31 2.32 5.73
C TYR A 24 2.80 3.75 5.54
N ILE A 25 1.64 3.89 4.90
CA ILE A 25 1.01 5.19 4.71
C ILE A 25 -0.29 5.30 5.48
N GLY A 26 -1.17 4.30 5.37
CA GLY A 26 -2.45 4.38 6.06
C GLY A 26 -3.25 3.12 5.93
N LYS A 27 -4.38 3.10 6.63
CA LYS A 27 -5.27 1.94 6.66
C LYS A 27 -6.71 2.45 6.66
N ARG A 28 -7.58 1.74 5.94
CA ARG A 28 -9.00 2.10 5.95
C ARG A 28 -9.87 0.89 5.70
N LYS A 29 -11.14 1.04 6.06
CA LYS A 29 -12.12 0.01 5.79
C LYS A 29 -12.77 0.25 4.43
N VAL A 30 -12.92 -0.82 3.66
CA VAL A 30 -13.59 -0.78 2.37
C VAL A 30 -14.59 -1.92 2.36
N LYS A 31 -15.83 -1.61 2.74
CA LYS A 31 -16.88 -2.62 2.93
C LYS A 31 -16.40 -3.64 3.96
N GLU A 32 -16.25 -4.90 3.57
CA GLU A 32 -15.84 -5.94 4.52
C GLU A 32 -14.34 -6.14 4.55
N LEU A 33 -13.60 -5.39 3.75
CA LEU A 33 -12.16 -5.53 3.66
C LEU A 33 -11.46 -4.42 4.44
N THR A 34 -10.24 -4.72 4.86
CA THR A 34 -9.34 -3.71 5.39
C THR A 34 -8.25 -3.50 4.35
N SER A 35 -8.04 -2.25 3.98
CA SER A 35 -7.05 -1.88 2.99
C SER A 35 -5.91 -1.17 3.70
N ILE A 36 -4.68 -1.57 3.41
CA ILE A 36 -3.48 -0.93 3.94
C ILE A 36 -2.64 -0.47 2.78
N LEU A 37 -2.27 0.80 2.81
CA LEU A 37 -1.47 1.40 1.74
C LEU A 37 -0.02 1.51 2.16
N TYR A 38 0.86 1.07 1.27
CA TYR A 38 2.30 1.18 1.42
C TYR A 38 2.89 1.88 0.21
N GLN A 39 4.07 2.45 0.41
CA GLN A 39 4.88 2.98 -0.69
C GLN A 39 6.14 2.14 -0.80
N VAL A 40 6.49 1.76 -2.02
CA VAL A 40 7.74 1.07 -2.32
C VAL A 40 8.37 1.80 -3.50
N ASP A 41 9.60 2.30 -3.29
CA ASP A 41 10.30 3.06 -4.32
C ASP A 41 9.39 4.18 -4.86
N GLY A 42 9.07 4.20 -6.11
CA GLY A 42 8.26 5.26 -6.70
C GLY A 42 6.81 4.89 -6.94
N PHE A 43 6.30 3.83 -6.29
CA PHE A 43 4.92 3.42 -6.53
C PHE A 43 4.25 2.99 -5.23
N TYR A 44 2.94 2.78 -5.31
CA TYR A 44 2.09 2.50 -4.15
C TYR A 44 1.49 1.12 -4.27
N ILE A 45 1.32 0.47 -3.14
CA ILE A 45 0.75 -0.88 -3.06
C ILE A 45 -0.33 -0.89 -2.02
N GLU A 46 -1.54 -1.32 -2.41
CA GLU A 46 -2.63 -1.53 -1.46
C GLU A 46 -2.81 -3.02 -1.24
N LEU A 47 -2.76 -3.42 0.03
CA LEU A 47 -3.07 -4.79 0.42
C LEU A 47 -4.48 -4.81 0.97
N PHE A 48 -5.33 -5.63 0.38
CA PHE A 48 -6.71 -5.77 0.82
C PHE A 48 -6.85 -7.07 1.59
N TYR A 49 -7.18 -6.96 2.85
CA TYR A 49 -7.30 -8.10 3.76
C TYR A 49 -8.76 -8.36 4.08
N ARG A 50 -9.06 -9.64 4.22
CA ARG A 50 -10.34 -10.09 4.72
C ARG A 50 -10.12 -10.49 6.17
N ARG A 51 -10.89 -9.89 7.10
CA ARG A 51 -10.84 -10.22 8.54
C ARG A 51 -9.43 -10.13 9.13
N TYR A 52 -9.15 -9.08 9.79
CA TYR A 52 -7.94 -8.96 10.65
C TYR A 52 -6.64 -9.43 9.99
N ARG A 53 -6.56 -9.34 8.67
CA ARG A 53 -5.34 -9.65 7.93
C ARG A 53 -5.03 -11.14 7.84
N TYR A 54 -5.99 -12.00 8.14
CA TYR A 54 -5.73 -13.43 8.00
C TYR A 54 -5.68 -13.87 6.54
N HIS A 55 -6.40 -13.19 5.69
CA HIS A 55 -6.47 -13.56 4.28
C HIS A 55 -6.32 -12.34 3.40
N ILE A 56 -5.32 -12.39 2.52
CA ILE A 56 -5.17 -11.37 1.49
C ILE A 56 -6.24 -11.63 0.43
N SER A 57 -7.10 -10.64 0.21
CA SER A 57 -8.11 -10.73 -0.82
C SER A 57 -7.48 -10.44 -2.17
N HIS A 58 -6.77 -9.32 -2.26
CA HIS A 58 -6.06 -8.97 -3.49
C HIS A 58 -5.04 -7.87 -3.18
N ILE A 59 -4.17 -7.64 -4.15
CA ILE A 59 -3.10 -6.66 -4.06
C ILE A 59 -3.23 -5.76 -5.28
N ARG A 60 -3.21 -4.44 -5.05
CA ARG A 60 -3.23 -3.48 -6.14
C ARG A 60 -1.98 -2.62 -6.08
N CYS A 61 -1.48 -2.23 -7.24
CA CYS A 61 -0.37 -1.29 -7.28
C CYS A 61 -0.69 -0.16 -8.24
N SER A 62 -0.11 1.01 -7.97
CA SER A 62 -0.36 2.20 -8.75
C SER A 62 0.87 3.10 -8.67
N SER A 63 1.17 3.76 -9.79
CA SER A 63 2.24 4.75 -9.82
C SER A 63 1.74 6.14 -9.47
N SER A 64 0.43 6.31 -9.27
CA SER A 64 -0.18 7.62 -9.06
C SER A 64 -0.36 7.92 -7.58
N ILE A 65 0.00 9.16 -7.18
CA ILE A 65 -0.24 9.65 -5.82
C ILE A 65 -1.74 9.62 -5.49
N ALA A 66 -2.60 9.58 -6.50
CA ALA A 66 -4.03 9.50 -6.27
C ALA A 66 -4.42 8.27 -5.46
N ALA A 67 -3.58 7.24 -5.46
CA ALA A 67 -3.84 6.05 -4.64
C ALA A 67 -3.89 6.39 -3.16
N ALA A 68 -3.25 7.48 -2.73
CA ALA A 68 -3.22 7.89 -1.33
C ALA A 68 -4.43 8.72 -0.93
N GLU A 69 -5.23 9.20 -1.90
CA GLU A 69 -6.35 10.08 -1.58
C GLU A 69 -7.32 9.52 -0.53
N PRO A 70 -7.73 8.25 -0.62
CA PRO A 70 -8.65 7.72 0.39
C PRO A 70 -8.09 7.68 1.79
N TYR A 71 -6.79 7.92 1.94
CA TYR A 71 -6.09 7.84 3.23
C TYR A 71 -5.67 9.22 3.76
N LEU A 72 -6.06 10.30 3.07
CA LEU A 72 -5.55 11.64 3.41
C LEU A 72 -5.86 12.08 4.82
N ASP A 73 -6.98 11.63 5.38
CA ASP A 73 -7.35 11.99 6.74
C ASP A 73 -6.45 11.32 7.78
N GLN A 74 -5.60 10.39 7.36
CA GLN A 74 -4.68 9.69 8.25
C GLN A 74 -3.24 10.14 8.06
N ILE A 75 -2.97 11.01 7.08
CA ILE A 75 -1.62 11.41 6.74
C ILE A 75 -1.33 12.79 7.31
N ASP A 76 -0.21 12.90 8.01
CA ASP A 76 0.31 14.18 8.46
C ASP A 76 0.95 14.86 7.26
N LEU A 77 0.32 15.91 6.75
CA LEU A 77 0.82 16.60 5.57
C LEU A 77 2.21 17.19 5.77
N ALA A 78 2.53 17.59 7.00
CA ALA A 78 3.85 18.12 7.28
C ALA A 78 4.91 17.04 7.08
N GLU A 79 4.63 15.82 7.50
CA GLU A 79 5.54 14.71 7.28
C GLU A 79 5.63 14.35 5.81
N LEU A 80 4.48 14.38 5.14
CA LEU A 80 4.43 13.97 3.74
C LEU A 80 5.23 14.91 2.85
N VAL A 81 5.18 16.20 3.11
CA VAL A 81 5.91 17.16 2.30
C VAL A 81 7.33 17.38 2.83
N GLY A 82 7.68 16.70 3.89
CA GLY A 82 9.05 16.69 4.38
C GLY A 82 9.49 17.95 5.05
N GLN A 83 8.72 18.66 5.76
CA GLN A 83 9.02 19.83 6.36
C GLN A 83 9.68 19.94 7.55
N ASN A 84 9.55 19.83 7.39
CA ASN A 84 10.01 19.90 8.14
C ASN A 84 10.23 19.96 8.34
#